data_1ceaba71ebcee2288e80d8264334cf19
#
_entry.id   1ceaba71ebcee2288e80d8264334cf19
#
_cell.length_a   1.000
_cell.length_b   1.000
_cell.length_c   1.000
_cell.angle_alpha   90.00
_cell.angle_beta   90.00
_cell.angle_gamma   90.00
#
_symmetry.space_group_name_H-M   'P 1'
#
loop_
_entity.id
_entity.type
_entity.pdbx_description
1 polymer ?
#
loop_
_entity_poly.entity_id
_entity_poly.type
_entity_poly.pdbx_seq_one_letter_code
_entity_poly.pdbx_strand_id
1 'polypeptide(L)'
;MIAAIGRQTILGAGGAIGTPLANELRGYTDKIRLVSRHPQPVNATDELFPADLSVATQVNEAVKDSDVVYLTVGFKYSRKVWRVRWPRLMRAVINACTTHQAKLVFFDNVYMYDPDHLGRMSETTPVRPTSQKGRTRAVVAQMLMKHVEQGNLTALIARSADIYGPRNSMLVEMVYKRLARRKRALWIANVDKTYTPTFTSDAARATAMLGNTPDAYNQVWHLPTDRTPLSV
;
A
#
# COMPACT_ATOMS: atom_id res chain seq x y z
N MET A 1 -10.28 -13.08 23.74
CA MET A 1 -9.90 -11.64 23.63
C MET A 1 -8.59 -11.60 22.86
N ILE A 2 -8.57 -11.01 21.67
CA ILE A 2 -7.32 -10.72 20.94
C ILE A 2 -6.63 -9.68 21.79
N ALA A 3 -5.38 -9.93 22.22
CA ALA A 3 -4.59 -8.96 22.96
C ALA A 3 -4.56 -7.67 22.15
N ALA A 4 -4.89 -6.53 22.79
CA ALA A 4 -4.87 -5.24 22.13
C ALA A 4 -3.47 -5.03 21.55
N ILE A 5 -3.35 -5.08 20.22
CA ILE A 5 -2.09 -4.76 19.55
C ILE A 5 -1.81 -3.29 19.88
N GLY A 6 -0.60 -2.99 20.30
CA GLY A 6 -0.23 -1.65 20.74
C GLY A 6 -0.30 -0.61 19.62
N ARG A 7 0.70 0.25 19.47
CA ARG A 7 0.67 1.34 18.47
C ARG A 7 0.78 0.80 17.04
N GLN A 8 -0.13 1.25 16.18
CA GLN A 8 -0.11 0.99 14.75
C GLN A 8 0.13 2.29 13.97
N THR A 9 1.17 2.29 13.14
CA THR A 9 1.63 3.50 12.44
C THR A 9 1.39 3.41 10.95
N ILE A 10 0.76 4.44 10.36
CA ILE A 10 0.49 4.54 8.92
C ILE A 10 1.47 5.53 8.29
N LEU A 11 2.44 5.02 7.52
CA LEU A 11 3.33 5.83 6.69
C LEU A 11 2.65 6.13 5.35
N GLY A 12 2.28 7.38 5.11
CA GLY A 12 1.49 7.81 3.98
C GLY A 12 0.02 8.11 4.33
N ALA A 13 -0.23 8.54 5.56
CA ALA A 13 -1.55 8.98 6.01
C ALA A 13 -2.12 10.12 5.14
N GLY A 14 -3.45 10.15 4.98
CA GLY A 14 -4.16 11.10 4.10
C GLY A 14 -4.22 10.65 2.63
N GLY A 15 -3.53 9.57 2.24
CA GLY A 15 -3.65 8.95 0.91
C GLY A 15 -4.94 8.17 0.69
N ALA A 16 -5.11 7.65 -0.54
CA ALA A 16 -6.30 6.87 -0.92
C ALA A 16 -6.52 5.62 -0.04
N ILE A 17 -5.45 5.04 0.48
CA ILE A 17 -5.49 3.88 1.36
C ILE A 17 -5.27 4.27 2.82
N GLY A 18 -4.37 5.20 3.13
CA GLY A 18 -4.05 5.56 4.50
C GLY A 18 -5.23 6.09 5.31
N THR A 19 -6.12 6.88 4.69
CA THR A 19 -7.33 7.40 5.35
C THR A 19 -8.34 6.29 5.70
N PRO A 20 -8.83 5.46 4.75
CA PRO A 20 -9.75 4.38 5.11
C PRO A 20 -9.08 3.33 6.02
N LEU A 21 -7.77 3.09 5.89
CA LEU A 21 -7.05 2.18 6.78
C LEU A 21 -7.08 2.68 8.24
N ALA A 22 -6.89 3.98 8.48
CA ALA A 22 -7.00 4.54 9.82
C ALA A 22 -8.37 4.30 10.46
N ASN A 23 -9.46 4.38 9.67
CA ASN A 23 -10.79 4.05 10.15
C ASN A 23 -10.92 2.57 10.52
N GLU A 24 -10.44 1.66 9.67
CA GLU A 24 -10.54 0.22 9.89
C GLU A 24 -9.70 -0.25 11.10
N LEU A 25 -8.55 0.39 11.34
CA LEU A 25 -7.66 0.05 12.45
C LEU A 25 -8.25 0.32 13.82
N ARG A 26 -9.27 1.18 13.94
CA ARG A 26 -10.01 1.38 15.20
C ARG A 26 -10.65 0.10 15.76
N GLY A 27 -10.94 -0.86 14.89
CA GLY A 27 -11.42 -2.18 15.32
C GLY A 27 -10.37 -3.02 16.05
N TYR A 28 -9.10 -2.60 16.04
CA TYR A 28 -7.96 -3.35 16.56
C TYR A 28 -7.18 -2.61 17.65
N THR A 29 -7.11 -1.28 17.58
CA THR A 29 -6.37 -0.44 18.53
C THR A 29 -6.87 1.00 18.55
N ASP A 30 -6.75 1.66 19.70
CA ASP A 30 -6.97 3.11 19.85
C ASP A 30 -5.67 3.92 19.65
N LYS A 31 -4.51 3.26 19.49
CA LYS A 31 -3.20 3.89 19.35
C LYS A 31 -2.76 3.92 17.90
N ILE A 32 -3.36 4.79 17.10
CA ILE A 32 -3.05 4.95 15.68
C ILE A 32 -2.20 6.20 15.47
N ARG A 33 -1.00 6.04 14.87
CA ARG A 33 -0.14 7.16 14.47
C ARG A 33 -0.25 7.40 12.97
N LEU A 34 -0.59 8.63 12.60
CA LEU A 34 -0.74 9.08 11.21
C LEU A 34 0.48 9.89 10.77
N VAL A 35 1.25 9.35 9.83
CA VAL A 35 2.53 9.94 9.38
C VAL A 35 2.42 10.45 7.95
N SER A 36 2.59 11.75 7.79
CA SER A 36 2.77 12.43 6.50
C SER A 36 3.40 13.80 6.74
N ARG A 37 3.69 14.57 5.70
CA ARG A 37 4.20 15.95 5.87
C ARG A 37 3.21 16.88 6.57
N HIS A 38 1.92 16.66 6.36
CA HIS A 38 0.81 17.43 6.94
C HIS A 38 -0.31 16.45 7.33
N PRO A 39 -0.14 15.66 8.38
CA PRO A 39 -1.13 14.69 8.77
C PRO A 39 -2.40 15.39 9.27
N GLN A 40 -3.55 14.82 8.93
CA GLN A 40 -4.85 15.27 9.42
C GLN A 40 -5.48 14.14 10.21
N PRO A 41 -6.20 14.43 11.29
CA PRO A 41 -6.86 13.39 12.07
C PRO A 41 -7.96 12.73 11.23
N VAL A 42 -8.08 11.43 11.38
CA VAL A 42 -9.16 10.61 10.83
C VAL A 42 -10.10 10.20 11.97
N ASN A 43 -9.51 9.86 13.11
CA ASN A 43 -10.20 9.50 14.36
C ASN A 43 -9.80 10.49 15.47
N ALA A 44 -10.63 10.62 16.49
CA ALA A 44 -10.40 11.56 17.59
C ALA A 44 -9.12 11.24 18.42
N THR A 45 -8.72 9.97 18.43
CA THR A 45 -7.55 9.48 19.23
C THR A 45 -6.27 9.38 18.40
N ASP A 46 -6.29 9.75 17.11
CA ASP A 46 -5.12 9.63 16.24
C ASP A 46 -3.96 10.51 16.71
N GLU A 47 -2.78 9.92 16.80
CA GLU A 47 -1.52 10.65 16.99
C GLU A 47 -1.05 11.20 15.64
N LEU A 48 -0.93 12.51 15.52
CA LEU A 48 -0.44 13.17 14.30
C LEU A 48 1.08 13.34 14.37
N PHE A 49 1.80 12.74 13.43
CA PHE A 49 3.26 12.79 13.37
C PHE A 49 3.71 13.39 12.02
N PRO A 50 4.04 14.70 11.98
CA PRO A 50 4.57 15.35 10.78
C PRO A 50 5.96 14.81 10.44
N ALA A 51 6.13 14.23 9.24
CA ALA A 51 7.43 13.75 8.77
C ALA A 51 7.55 13.76 7.25
N ASP A 52 8.74 14.07 6.76
CA ASP A 52 9.12 13.82 5.37
C ASP A 52 9.75 12.44 5.24
N LEU A 53 9.00 11.50 4.67
CA LEU A 53 9.43 10.12 4.48
C LEU A 53 10.56 9.94 3.43
N SER A 54 11.04 11.02 2.83
CA SER A 54 12.29 11.01 2.04
C SER A 54 13.55 11.11 2.90
N VAL A 55 13.40 11.45 4.20
CA VAL A 55 14.47 11.61 5.19
C VAL A 55 14.47 10.39 6.12
N ALA A 56 15.53 9.58 6.05
CA ALA A 56 15.60 8.30 6.76
C ALA A 56 15.50 8.44 8.29
N THR A 57 16.07 9.48 8.87
CA THR A 57 15.97 9.75 10.32
C THR A 57 14.53 10.05 10.74
N GLN A 58 13.76 10.78 9.93
CA GLN A 58 12.35 11.03 10.22
C GLN A 58 11.50 9.77 10.07
N VAL A 59 11.84 8.87 9.13
CA VAL A 59 11.20 7.54 9.05
C VAL A 59 11.47 6.74 10.32
N ASN A 60 12.72 6.73 10.80
CA ASN A 60 13.10 6.03 12.01
C ASN A 60 12.31 6.53 13.25
N GLU A 61 12.24 7.85 13.43
CA GLU A 61 11.48 8.44 14.54
C GLU A 61 9.96 8.17 14.43
N ALA A 62 9.42 8.19 13.20
CA ALA A 62 8.00 7.90 12.96
C ALA A 62 7.62 6.46 13.31
N VAL A 63 8.54 5.50 13.13
CA VAL A 63 8.34 4.06 13.41
C VAL A 63 8.56 3.70 14.86
N LYS A 64 9.29 4.53 15.60
CA LYS A 64 9.62 4.29 17.01
C LYS A 64 8.36 3.99 17.86
N ASP A 65 8.47 2.97 18.72
CA ASP A 65 7.40 2.47 19.61
C ASP A 65 6.15 1.97 18.85
N SER A 66 6.29 1.55 17.59
CA SER A 66 5.21 0.94 16.82
C SER A 66 5.29 -0.59 16.89
N ASP A 67 4.15 -1.25 17.05
CA ASP A 67 4.06 -2.72 16.94
C ASP A 67 3.86 -3.14 15.49
N VAL A 68 3.06 -2.37 14.75
CA VAL A 68 2.79 -2.61 13.32
C VAL A 68 2.92 -1.31 12.53
N VAL A 69 3.64 -1.36 11.42
CA VAL A 69 3.81 -0.25 10.48
C VAL A 69 3.18 -0.59 9.15
N TYR A 70 2.33 0.29 8.66
CA TYR A 70 1.69 0.18 7.34
C TYR A 70 2.33 1.16 6.37
N LEU A 71 3.01 0.66 5.35
CA LEU A 71 3.58 1.50 4.30
C LEU A 71 2.57 1.64 3.14
N THR A 72 1.84 2.75 3.12
CA THR A 72 0.78 3.07 2.13
C THR A 72 1.11 4.26 1.23
N VAL A 73 2.38 4.66 1.20
CA VAL A 73 2.85 5.81 0.40
C VAL A 73 2.56 5.62 -1.08
N GLY A 74 2.03 6.65 -1.72
CA GLY A 74 1.95 6.79 -3.17
C GLY A 74 2.88 7.89 -3.68
N PHE A 75 3.68 7.62 -4.71
CA PHE A 75 4.46 8.65 -5.40
C PHE A 75 3.80 9.08 -6.70
N LYS A 76 4.11 10.32 -7.15
CA LYS A 76 3.72 10.79 -8.48
C LYS A 76 4.02 9.69 -9.52
N TYR A 77 3.06 9.42 -10.42
CA TYR A 77 3.12 8.35 -11.42
C TYR A 77 4.16 8.65 -12.51
N SER A 78 5.46 8.57 -12.14
CA SER A 78 6.62 8.85 -12.99
C SER A 78 7.68 7.77 -12.85
N ARG A 79 8.17 7.24 -13.97
CA ARG A 79 9.24 6.23 -14.02
C ARG A 79 10.51 6.69 -13.30
N LYS A 80 10.93 7.95 -13.52
CA LYS A 80 12.12 8.55 -12.89
C LYS A 80 11.96 8.64 -11.37
N VAL A 81 10.80 9.12 -10.91
CA VAL A 81 10.48 9.25 -9.47
C VAL A 81 10.46 7.87 -8.81
N TRP A 82 9.78 6.89 -9.40
CA TRP A 82 9.65 5.56 -8.84
C TRP A 82 10.99 4.85 -8.70
N ARG A 83 11.82 4.86 -9.75
CA ARG A 83 13.13 4.21 -9.76
C ARG A 83 14.04 4.69 -8.63
N VAL A 84 13.94 5.96 -8.23
CA VAL A 84 14.81 6.54 -7.21
C VAL A 84 14.18 6.47 -5.82
N ARG A 85 12.90 6.88 -5.70
CA ARG A 85 12.28 7.08 -4.38
C ARG A 85 11.85 5.78 -3.71
N TRP A 86 11.32 4.81 -4.48
CA TRP A 86 10.83 3.56 -3.90
C TRP A 86 11.92 2.74 -3.20
N PRO A 87 13.07 2.45 -3.81
CA PRO A 87 14.13 1.68 -3.13
C PRO A 87 14.71 2.42 -1.92
N ARG A 88 14.80 3.76 -1.98
CA ARG A 88 15.29 4.56 -0.84
C ARG A 88 14.33 4.51 0.33
N LEU A 89 13.03 4.72 0.08
CA LEU A 89 12.01 4.65 1.12
C LEU A 89 11.92 3.25 1.72
N MET A 90 11.86 2.20 0.89
CA MET A 90 11.78 0.83 1.37
C MET A 90 12.96 0.48 2.29
N ARG A 91 14.19 0.85 1.90
CA ARG A 91 15.37 0.63 2.75
C ARG A 91 15.25 1.35 4.09
N ALA A 92 14.81 2.61 4.09
CA ALA A 92 14.63 3.37 5.32
C ALA A 92 13.57 2.74 6.24
N VAL A 93 12.45 2.27 5.67
CA VAL A 93 11.36 1.63 6.41
C VAL A 93 11.79 0.26 6.95
N ILE A 94 12.47 -0.56 6.14
CA ILE A 94 13.02 -1.85 6.60
C ILE A 94 13.96 -1.63 7.79
N ASN A 95 14.93 -0.71 7.66
CA ASN A 95 15.89 -0.42 8.72
C ASN A 95 15.18 0.05 10.00
N ALA A 96 14.21 0.97 9.89
CA ALA A 96 13.45 1.46 11.03
C ALA A 96 12.64 0.33 11.71
N CYS A 97 11.92 -0.47 10.93
CA CYS A 97 11.14 -1.59 11.48
C CYS A 97 12.05 -2.64 12.14
N THR A 98 13.21 -2.95 11.56
CA THR A 98 14.20 -3.86 12.18
C THR A 98 14.75 -3.28 13.48
N THR A 99 15.13 -2.00 13.50
CA THR A 99 15.66 -1.33 14.69
C THR A 99 14.67 -1.31 15.85
N HIS A 100 13.40 -1.06 15.54
CA HIS A 100 12.33 -0.94 16.56
C HIS A 100 11.53 -2.23 16.76
N GLN A 101 11.91 -3.34 16.11
CA GLN A 101 11.21 -4.64 16.16
C GLN A 101 9.74 -4.55 15.76
N ALA A 102 9.39 -3.59 14.92
CA ALA A 102 8.04 -3.39 14.42
C ALA A 102 7.75 -4.33 13.25
N LYS A 103 6.56 -4.91 13.20
CA LYS A 103 6.07 -5.65 12.03
C LYS A 103 5.75 -4.70 10.89
N LEU A 104 5.95 -5.13 9.63
CA LEU A 104 5.72 -4.28 8.46
C LEU A 104 4.64 -4.88 7.54
N VAL A 105 3.63 -4.10 7.24
CA VAL A 105 2.63 -4.35 6.20
C VAL A 105 2.88 -3.42 5.03
N PHE A 106 3.30 -3.97 3.90
CA PHE A 106 3.59 -3.19 2.69
C PHE A 106 2.41 -3.26 1.73
N PHE A 107 1.73 -2.13 1.50
CA PHE A 107 0.70 -1.99 0.48
C PHE A 107 1.34 -1.87 -0.89
N ASP A 108 1.23 -2.91 -1.70
CA ASP A 108 1.86 -3.04 -3.03
C ASP A 108 0.81 -3.07 -4.15
N ASN A 109 1.25 -3.18 -5.38
CA ASN A 109 0.42 -3.37 -6.57
C ASN A 109 0.87 -4.60 -7.38
N VAL A 110 0.17 -4.89 -8.49
CA VAL A 110 0.39 -6.07 -9.33
C VAL A 110 1.32 -5.84 -10.54
N TYR A 111 1.95 -4.67 -10.65
CA TYR A 111 2.71 -4.27 -11.86
C TYR A 111 3.96 -5.09 -12.16
N MET A 112 4.43 -5.91 -11.22
CA MET A 112 5.60 -6.75 -11.37
C MET A 112 5.31 -8.11 -12.00
N TYR A 113 4.06 -8.48 -12.15
CA TYR A 113 3.71 -9.79 -12.70
C TYR A 113 3.97 -9.91 -14.20
N ASP A 114 4.17 -11.14 -14.63
CA ASP A 114 4.36 -11.52 -16.02
C ASP A 114 3.13 -11.15 -16.85
N PRO A 115 3.29 -10.38 -17.96
CA PRO A 115 2.18 -9.99 -18.81
C PRO A 115 1.34 -11.16 -19.35
N ASP A 116 1.93 -12.33 -19.56
CA ASP A 116 1.24 -13.49 -20.09
C ASP A 116 0.24 -14.11 -19.08
N HIS A 117 0.30 -13.68 -17.82
CA HIS A 117 -0.53 -14.20 -16.71
C HIS A 117 -1.56 -13.19 -16.19
N LEU A 118 -1.71 -12.02 -16.83
CA LEU A 118 -2.60 -10.94 -16.33
C LEU A 118 -4.09 -11.32 -16.29
N GLY A 119 -4.52 -12.32 -17.05
CA GLY A 119 -5.91 -12.79 -17.04
C GLY A 119 -6.31 -13.55 -15.76
N ARG A 120 -5.35 -14.11 -15.03
CA ARG A 120 -5.56 -14.87 -13.77
C ARG A 120 -4.34 -14.74 -12.86
N MET A 121 -4.20 -13.59 -12.25
CA MET A 121 -3.11 -13.35 -11.28
C MET A 121 -3.42 -13.99 -9.93
N SER A 122 -2.40 -14.62 -9.34
CA SER A 122 -2.38 -15.10 -7.96
C SER A 122 -1.06 -14.73 -7.30
N GLU A 123 -0.91 -15.00 -6.02
CA GLU A 123 0.33 -14.75 -5.26
C GLU A 123 1.53 -15.52 -5.82
N THR A 124 1.27 -16.64 -6.51
CA THR A 124 2.29 -17.49 -7.14
C THR A 124 2.59 -17.12 -8.60
N THR A 125 1.89 -16.11 -9.15
CA THR A 125 2.13 -15.63 -10.52
C THR A 125 3.60 -15.21 -10.70
N PRO A 126 4.27 -15.63 -11.79
CA PRO A 126 5.66 -15.29 -12.04
C PRO A 126 5.91 -13.78 -12.07
N VAL A 127 7.02 -13.35 -11.43
CA VAL A 127 7.45 -11.95 -11.43
C VAL A 127 8.40 -11.71 -12.60
N ARG A 128 7.88 -11.25 -13.74
CA ARG A 128 8.63 -10.97 -14.98
C ARG A 128 8.20 -9.64 -15.61
N PRO A 129 8.43 -8.51 -14.94
CA PRO A 129 7.92 -7.22 -15.40
C PRO A 129 8.60 -6.75 -16.69
N THR A 130 7.80 -6.33 -17.66
CA THR A 130 8.28 -5.69 -18.88
C THR A 130 8.40 -4.16 -18.73
N SER A 131 7.59 -3.55 -17.85
CA SER A 131 7.60 -2.12 -17.62
C SER A 131 8.66 -1.67 -16.60
N GLN A 132 9.16 -0.43 -16.74
CA GLN A 132 10.10 0.14 -15.76
C GLN A 132 9.50 0.29 -14.37
N LYS A 133 8.20 0.58 -14.25
CA LYS A 133 7.53 0.66 -12.95
C LYS A 133 7.35 -0.73 -12.34
N GLY A 134 6.99 -1.72 -13.13
CA GLY A 134 6.95 -3.13 -12.70
C GLY A 134 8.30 -3.61 -12.18
N ARG A 135 9.39 -3.32 -12.93
CA ARG A 135 10.76 -3.63 -12.45
C ARG A 135 11.09 -2.97 -11.12
N THR A 136 10.68 -1.70 -10.94
CA THR A 136 10.89 -1.02 -9.65
C THR A 136 10.11 -1.70 -8.53
N ARG A 137 8.85 -2.10 -8.77
CA ARG A 137 8.03 -2.79 -7.76
C ARG A 137 8.60 -4.18 -7.43
N ALA A 138 9.05 -4.93 -8.43
CA ALA A 138 9.72 -6.22 -8.22
C ALA A 138 10.94 -6.09 -7.30
N VAL A 139 11.81 -5.11 -7.57
CA VAL A 139 13.00 -4.83 -6.73
C VAL A 139 12.59 -4.49 -5.29
N VAL A 140 11.59 -3.66 -5.10
CA VAL A 140 11.13 -3.21 -3.78
C VAL A 140 10.53 -4.38 -2.98
N ALA A 141 9.68 -5.19 -3.62
CA ALA A 141 9.11 -6.39 -3.00
C ALA A 141 10.20 -7.42 -2.64
N GLN A 142 11.17 -7.64 -3.54
CA GLN A 142 12.29 -8.54 -3.29
C GLN A 142 13.18 -8.05 -2.15
N MET A 143 13.46 -6.74 -2.05
CA MET A 143 14.18 -6.17 -0.91
C MET A 143 13.51 -6.53 0.41
N LEU A 144 12.19 -6.37 0.51
CA LEU A 144 11.44 -6.69 1.70
C LEU A 144 11.48 -8.19 2.02
N MET A 145 11.11 -9.04 1.06
CA MET A 145 11.02 -10.49 1.27
C MET A 145 12.38 -11.11 1.60
N LYS A 146 13.49 -10.58 1.08
CA LYS A 146 14.83 -11.02 1.45
C LYS A 146 15.12 -10.82 2.95
N HIS A 147 14.68 -9.71 3.56
CA HIS A 147 14.83 -9.50 5.01
C HIS A 147 13.93 -10.43 5.82
N VAL A 148 12.76 -10.77 5.31
CA VAL A 148 11.87 -11.78 5.91
C VAL A 148 12.52 -13.18 5.88
N GLU A 149 13.04 -13.62 4.73
CA GLU A 149 13.69 -14.90 4.55
C GLU A 149 14.95 -15.05 5.45
N GLN A 150 15.65 -13.94 5.70
CA GLN A 150 16.79 -13.90 6.62
C GLN A 150 16.41 -13.87 8.09
N GLY A 151 15.11 -13.83 8.45
CA GLY A 151 14.63 -13.73 9.82
C GLY A 151 14.87 -12.35 10.48
N ASN A 152 15.27 -11.35 9.70
CA ASN A 152 15.60 -10.01 10.21
C ASN A 152 14.37 -9.11 10.38
N LEU A 153 13.25 -9.47 9.77
CA LEU A 153 12.02 -8.67 9.77
C LEU A 153 10.79 -9.57 9.65
N THR A 154 9.78 -9.30 10.46
CA THR A 154 8.44 -9.88 10.29
C THR A 154 7.63 -8.94 9.42
N ALA A 155 7.27 -9.36 8.20
CA ALA A 155 6.54 -8.50 7.29
C ALA A 155 5.59 -9.29 6.37
N LEU A 156 4.60 -8.59 5.80
CA LEU A 156 3.76 -9.11 4.74
C LEU A 156 3.59 -8.07 3.62
N ILE A 157 3.24 -8.55 2.43
CA ILE A 157 2.87 -7.72 1.29
C ILE A 157 1.38 -7.87 1.03
N ALA A 158 0.62 -6.77 1.17
CA ALA A 158 -0.78 -6.65 0.78
C ALA A 158 -0.85 -6.09 -0.64
N ARG A 159 -1.05 -6.96 -1.64
CA ARG A 159 -0.93 -6.62 -3.06
C ARG A 159 -2.28 -6.36 -3.69
N SER A 160 -2.48 -5.13 -4.16
CA SER A 160 -3.72 -4.64 -4.75
C SER A 160 -3.67 -4.61 -6.27
N ALA A 161 -4.77 -4.91 -6.93
CA ALA A 161 -5.02 -4.42 -8.29
C ALA A 161 -5.07 -2.88 -8.31
N ASP A 162 -5.32 -2.27 -9.47
CA ASP A 162 -5.51 -0.82 -9.52
C ASP A 162 -6.69 -0.42 -8.64
N ILE A 163 -6.47 0.60 -7.81
CA ILE A 163 -7.47 1.03 -6.84
C ILE A 163 -8.46 2.02 -7.45
N TYR A 164 -9.71 1.91 -7.04
CA TYR A 164 -10.72 2.94 -7.29
C TYR A 164 -11.41 3.34 -5.98
N GLY A 165 -11.87 4.60 -5.92
CA GLY A 165 -12.51 5.15 -4.74
C GLY A 165 -12.58 6.67 -4.81
N PRO A 166 -13.11 7.34 -3.78
CA PRO A 166 -13.38 8.77 -3.81
C PRO A 166 -12.12 9.65 -3.90
N ARG A 167 -10.95 9.11 -3.57
CA ARG A 167 -9.68 9.88 -3.55
C ARG A 167 -8.61 9.23 -4.44
N ASN A 168 -7.91 10.04 -5.23
CA ASN A 168 -6.72 9.67 -6.01
C ASN A 168 -6.89 8.40 -6.88
N SER A 169 -8.09 8.12 -7.33
CA SER A 169 -8.40 7.03 -8.24
C SER A 169 -8.25 7.50 -9.67
N MET A 170 -7.49 6.76 -10.48
CA MET A 170 -7.33 7.06 -11.90
C MET A 170 -8.67 7.01 -12.63
N LEU A 171 -9.52 6.04 -12.32
CA LEU A 171 -10.88 5.92 -12.87
C LEU A 171 -11.70 7.19 -12.56
N VAL A 172 -11.67 7.65 -11.30
CA VAL A 172 -12.40 8.84 -10.90
C VAL A 172 -11.85 10.10 -11.58
N GLU A 173 -10.53 10.29 -11.62
CA GLU A 173 -9.91 11.49 -12.17
C GLU A 173 -10.01 11.55 -13.71
N MET A 174 -9.79 10.45 -14.40
CA MET A 174 -9.69 10.42 -15.85
C MET A 174 -11.01 10.12 -16.56
N VAL A 175 -11.95 9.47 -15.88
CA VAL A 175 -13.25 9.13 -16.45
C VAL A 175 -14.32 9.99 -15.79
N TYR A 176 -14.69 9.70 -14.53
CA TYR A 176 -15.83 10.30 -13.86
C TYR A 176 -15.79 11.83 -13.80
N LYS A 177 -14.71 12.42 -13.26
CA LYS A 177 -14.59 13.90 -13.15
C LYS A 177 -14.56 14.61 -14.50
N ARG A 178 -14.06 13.94 -15.53
CA ARG A 178 -14.07 14.51 -16.89
C ARG A 178 -15.47 14.49 -17.49
N LEU A 179 -16.19 13.38 -17.38
CA LEU A 179 -17.58 13.29 -17.84
C LEU A 179 -18.48 14.27 -17.09
N ALA A 180 -18.35 14.37 -15.76
CA ALA A 180 -19.09 15.35 -14.96
C ALA A 180 -18.85 16.82 -15.39
N ARG A 181 -17.69 17.10 -16.02
CA ARG A 181 -17.34 18.41 -16.62
C ARG A 181 -17.65 18.48 -18.12
N ARG A 182 -18.45 17.56 -18.66
CA ARG A 182 -18.78 17.45 -20.09
C ARG A 182 -17.53 17.34 -21.00
N LYS A 183 -16.44 16.76 -20.51
CA LYS A 183 -15.22 16.48 -21.26
C LYS A 183 -15.16 15.01 -21.63
N ARG A 184 -14.46 14.66 -22.72
CA ARG A 184 -14.21 13.27 -23.09
C ARG A 184 -13.50 12.53 -21.97
N ALA A 185 -13.96 11.32 -21.62
CA ALA A 185 -13.21 10.41 -20.76
C ALA A 185 -11.85 10.09 -21.38
N LEU A 186 -10.86 9.87 -20.54
CA LEU A 186 -9.54 9.41 -20.96
C LEU A 186 -9.27 8.07 -20.28
N TRP A 187 -8.76 7.14 -21.03
CA TRP A 187 -8.32 5.84 -20.53
C TRP A 187 -6.93 5.54 -21.08
N ILE A 188 -6.04 5.00 -20.25
CA ILE A 188 -4.64 4.75 -20.63
C ILE A 188 -4.36 3.27 -20.94
N ALA A 189 -5.37 2.43 -20.86
CA ALA A 189 -5.31 1.01 -21.17
C ALA A 189 -6.23 0.69 -22.37
N ASN A 190 -6.22 -0.55 -22.82
CA ASN A 190 -7.13 -1.01 -23.86
C ASN A 190 -8.56 -1.11 -23.29
N VAL A 191 -9.50 -0.37 -23.89
CA VAL A 191 -10.92 -0.32 -23.49
C VAL A 191 -11.68 -1.64 -23.78
N ASP A 192 -11.19 -2.47 -24.70
CA ASP A 192 -11.80 -3.76 -25.05
C ASP A 192 -11.39 -4.89 -24.08
N LYS A 193 -10.52 -4.60 -23.12
CA LYS A 193 -10.09 -5.57 -22.12
C LYS A 193 -10.84 -5.38 -20.82
N THR A 194 -11.27 -6.49 -20.26
CA THR A 194 -11.86 -6.51 -18.91
C THR A 194 -10.83 -6.12 -17.85
N TYR A 195 -11.30 -5.52 -16.80
CA TYR A 195 -10.51 -4.94 -15.75
C TYR A 195 -11.20 -5.16 -14.39
N THR A 196 -10.46 -5.63 -13.41
CA THR A 196 -10.96 -5.87 -12.05
C THR A 196 -10.22 -4.98 -11.06
N PRO A 197 -10.74 -3.79 -10.75
CA PRO A 197 -10.13 -2.90 -9.77
C PRO A 197 -10.42 -3.33 -8.33
N THR A 198 -9.63 -2.83 -7.40
CA THR A 198 -9.84 -2.99 -5.95
C THR A 198 -10.48 -1.72 -5.38
N PHE A 199 -11.60 -1.85 -4.66
CA PHE A 199 -12.21 -0.71 -3.96
C PHE A 199 -11.36 -0.31 -2.75
N THR A 200 -11.11 0.99 -2.57
CA THR A 200 -10.18 1.48 -1.54
C THR A 200 -10.59 1.10 -0.12
N SER A 201 -11.89 1.04 0.19
CA SER A 201 -12.36 0.63 1.52
C SER A 201 -12.14 -0.86 1.76
N ASP A 202 -12.38 -1.71 0.76
CA ASP A 202 -12.15 -3.16 0.88
C ASP A 202 -10.65 -3.47 0.99
N ALA A 203 -9.83 -2.75 0.20
CA ALA A 203 -8.38 -2.84 0.32
C ALA A 203 -7.89 -2.45 1.73
N ALA A 204 -8.43 -1.39 2.30
CA ALA A 204 -8.08 -0.91 3.63
C ALA A 204 -8.50 -1.91 4.72
N ARG A 205 -9.74 -2.43 4.64
CA ARG A 205 -10.26 -3.45 5.57
C ARG A 205 -9.41 -4.73 5.54
N ALA A 206 -9.13 -5.25 4.35
CA ALA A 206 -8.29 -6.44 4.20
C ALA A 206 -6.86 -6.18 4.68
N THR A 207 -6.28 -5.00 4.42
CA THR A 207 -4.95 -4.63 4.91
C THR A 207 -4.90 -4.54 6.43
N ALA A 208 -5.93 -3.95 7.07
CA ALA A 208 -6.05 -3.91 8.53
C ALA A 208 -6.17 -5.32 9.12
N MET A 209 -7.01 -6.16 8.53
CA MET A 209 -7.17 -7.57 8.96
C MET A 209 -5.85 -8.34 8.86
N LEU A 210 -5.16 -8.27 7.73
CA LEU A 210 -3.87 -8.95 7.53
C LEU A 210 -2.82 -8.50 8.54
N GLY A 211 -2.69 -7.21 8.78
CA GLY A 211 -1.74 -6.65 9.75
C GLY A 211 -2.02 -7.06 11.20
N ASN A 212 -3.25 -7.47 11.51
CA ASN A 212 -3.69 -7.90 12.83
C ASN A 212 -3.89 -9.43 12.94
N THR A 213 -3.48 -10.19 11.91
CA THR A 213 -3.53 -11.65 11.87
C THR A 213 -2.10 -12.19 11.96
N PRO A 214 -1.67 -12.83 13.07
CA PRO A 214 -0.29 -13.31 13.23
C PRO A 214 0.18 -14.23 12.11
N ASP A 215 -0.66 -15.16 11.67
CA ASP A 215 -0.34 -16.17 10.67
C ASP A 215 -0.33 -15.60 9.22
N ALA A 216 -0.71 -14.34 9.04
CA ALA A 216 -0.65 -13.69 7.73
C ALA A 216 0.75 -13.15 7.37
N TYR A 217 1.65 -13.08 8.33
CA TYR A 217 2.99 -12.53 8.09
C TYR A 217 3.89 -13.49 7.30
N ASN A 218 4.97 -12.91 6.78
CA ASN A 218 6.01 -13.57 5.97
C ASN A 218 5.50 -14.12 4.63
N GLN A 219 4.43 -13.54 4.12
CA GLN A 219 3.76 -13.95 2.89
C GLN A 219 3.33 -12.73 2.06
N VAL A 220 2.91 -13.03 0.82
CA VAL A 220 2.23 -12.10 -0.08
C VAL A 220 0.76 -12.47 -0.13
N TRP A 221 -0.12 -11.49 -0.04
CA TRP A 221 -1.56 -11.65 -0.13
C TRP A 221 -2.14 -10.74 -1.20
N HIS A 222 -3.01 -11.27 -2.06
CA HIS A 222 -3.81 -10.44 -2.95
C HIS A 222 -5.00 -9.86 -2.19
N LEU A 223 -5.19 -8.57 -2.36
CA LEU A 223 -6.35 -7.88 -1.81
C LEU A 223 -7.60 -8.13 -2.66
N PRO A 224 -8.80 -8.06 -2.08
CA PRO A 224 -10.04 -8.33 -2.80
C PRO A 224 -10.23 -7.43 -4.02
N THR A 225 -10.73 -8.03 -5.09
CA THR A 225 -11.25 -7.34 -6.28
C THR A 225 -12.71 -7.65 -6.47
N ASP A 226 -13.40 -6.90 -7.31
CA ASP A 226 -14.75 -7.26 -7.72
C ASP A 226 -14.75 -8.65 -8.41
N ARG A 227 -15.80 -9.42 -8.18
CA ARG A 227 -15.98 -10.72 -8.83
C ARG A 227 -16.36 -10.58 -10.30
N THR A 228 -17.00 -9.47 -10.65
CA THR A 228 -17.43 -9.18 -12.02
C THR A 228 -16.43 -8.24 -12.68
N PRO A 229 -15.69 -8.70 -13.71
CA PRO A 229 -14.81 -7.84 -14.46
C PRO A 229 -15.60 -6.69 -15.11
N LEU A 230 -15.04 -5.49 -15.02
CA LEU A 230 -15.62 -4.30 -15.65
C LEU A 230 -15.07 -4.14 -17.07
N SER A 231 -15.90 -3.70 -18.02
CA SER A 231 -15.48 -3.08 -19.28
C SER A 231 -15.52 -1.57 -19.13
N VAL A 232 -14.63 -0.86 -19.80
CA VAL A 232 -14.57 0.61 -19.75
C VAL A 232 -15.33 1.22 -20.92
#